data_134041155f04a8b97bf8e3a1d576f4e7
#
_entry.id   134041155f04a8b97bf8e3a1d576f4e7
#
_cell.length_a   1.000
_cell.length_b   1.000
_cell.length_c   1.000
_cell.angle_alpha   90.00
_cell.angle_beta   90.00
_cell.angle_gamma   90.00
#
_symmetry.space_group_name_H-M   'P 1'
#
loop_
_entity.id
_entity.type
_entity.pdbx_description
1 polymer ?
#
loop_
_entity_poly.entity_id
_entity_poly.type
_entity_poly.pdbx_seq_one_letter_code
_entity_poly.pdbx_strand_id
1 'polypeptide(L)'
;MSTTADIKNGAVINFKNARMKIVEFQHVKPGKGPAFVRTKLKDIQSGKIIDHTFNSGAKLEFIRVTSRKFQYLFRDGDSFVFMDNNTYDQVQVDKVLMDNGHFYIKEGDSIEISFDDEEIISLLLPAKTTLKVEQTDPGHKGNTATNALKPATLETGLEVQVPLFINEGDLVKIDTKDGSYSERVKQ
;
A
#
# COMPACT_ATOMS: atom_id res chain seq x y z
N MET A 1 11.99 7.84 25.59
CA MET A 1 10.53 8.13 25.42
C MET A 1 10.33 8.73 24.05
N SER A 2 9.47 8.15 23.27
CA SER A 2 9.22 8.62 21.89
C SER A 2 8.23 9.80 21.88
N THR A 3 8.41 10.70 20.92
CA THR A 3 7.65 11.95 20.80
C THR A 3 7.19 12.15 19.35
N THR A 4 6.49 13.24 19.10
CA THR A 4 6.12 13.65 17.73
C THR A 4 7.31 13.87 16.79
N ALA A 5 8.54 14.00 17.30
CA ALA A 5 9.76 14.09 16.48
C ALA A 5 10.09 12.74 15.79
N ASP A 6 9.63 11.64 16.36
CA ASP A 6 9.87 10.29 15.88
C ASP A 6 8.80 9.79 14.87
N ILE A 7 7.82 10.64 14.53
CA ILE A 7 6.76 10.33 13.58
C ILE A 7 7.35 10.05 12.19
N LYS A 8 6.91 8.92 11.61
CA LYS A 8 7.23 8.50 10.24
C LYS A 8 5.97 7.91 9.58
N ASN A 9 5.87 8.05 8.27
CA ASN A 9 4.82 7.34 7.52
C ASN A 9 4.97 5.83 7.69
N GLY A 10 3.86 5.15 7.94
CA GLY A 10 3.82 3.72 8.22
C GLY A 10 4.08 3.33 9.66
N ALA A 11 4.55 4.24 10.52
CA ALA A 11 4.68 3.96 11.95
C ALA A 11 3.32 3.71 12.60
N VAL A 12 3.28 2.82 13.58
CA VAL A 12 2.06 2.48 14.33
C VAL A 12 2.18 3.01 15.74
N ILE A 13 1.13 3.65 16.21
CA ILE A 13 1.02 4.19 17.57
C ILE A 13 -0.23 3.67 18.27
N ASN A 14 -0.16 3.56 19.60
CA ASN A 14 -1.33 3.38 20.43
C ASN A 14 -1.97 4.77 20.63
N PHE A 15 -3.15 4.98 20.10
CA PHE A 15 -3.88 6.23 20.23
C PHE A 15 -5.32 5.96 20.68
N LYS A 16 -5.68 6.43 21.87
CA LYS A 16 -7.02 6.22 22.48
C LYS A 16 -7.41 4.73 22.53
N ASN A 17 -6.49 3.88 22.93
CA ASN A 17 -6.65 2.43 23.00
C ASN A 17 -6.93 1.74 21.65
N ALA A 18 -6.60 2.40 20.54
CA ALA A 18 -6.64 1.82 19.21
C ALA A 18 -5.25 1.84 18.56
N ARG A 19 -4.95 0.82 17.75
CA ARG A 19 -3.73 0.78 16.95
C ARG A 19 -3.93 1.58 15.69
N MET A 20 -3.21 2.70 15.57
CA MET A 20 -3.34 3.64 14.47
C MET A 20 -2.05 3.70 13.66
N LYS A 21 -2.16 3.43 12.36
CA LYS A 21 -1.06 3.62 11.40
C LYS A 21 -1.02 5.07 10.94
N ILE A 22 0.15 5.70 11.03
CA ILE A 22 0.35 7.05 10.50
C ILE A 22 0.49 6.97 8.98
N VAL A 23 -0.52 7.43 8.25
CA VAL A 23 -0.51 7.40 6.78
C VAL A 23 0.05 8.66 6.17
N GLU A 24 -0.10 9.80 6.86
CA GLU A 24 0.43 11.09 6.44
C GLU A 24 0.73 11.96 7.67
N PHE A 25 1.76 12.77 7.60
CA PHE A 25 2.03 13.77 8.63
C PHE A 25 2.69 15.02 8.06
N GLN A 26 2.50 16.14 8.74
CA GLN A 26 3.09 17.43 8.41
C GLN A 26 3.51 18.17 9.67
N HIS A 27 4.79 18.50 9.80
CA HIS A 27 5.27 19.41 10.84
C HIS A 27 4.96 20.86 10.46
N VAL A 28 4.27 21.56 11.35
CA VAL A 28 3.89 22.96 11.14
C VAL A 28 4.52 23.82 12.24
N LYS A 29 5.31 24.81 11.83
CA LYS A 29 5.86 25.85 12.69
C LYS A 29 5.21 27.17 12.30
N PRO A 30 4.11 27.58 12.95
CA PRO A 30 3.47 28.85 12.66
C PRO A 30 4.38 30.02 13.08
N GLY A 31 4.29 31.14 12.38
CA GLY A 31 5.06 32.34 12.74
C GLY A 31 4.68 32.91 14.12
N LYS A 32 3.49 32.64 14.61
CA LYS A 32 3.00 32.92 15.96
C LYS A 32 2.31 31.68 16.52
N GLY A 33 2.66 31.27 17.75
CA GLY A 33 2.08 30.11 18.45
C GLY A 33 2.98 28.88 18.47
N PRO A 34 2.58 27.84 19.24
CA PRO A 34 3.35 26.61 19.40
C PRO A 34 3.37 25.81 18.11
N ALA A 35 4.49 25.11 17.84
CA ALA A 35 4.59 24.16 16.73
C ALA A 35 3.71 22.92 16.98
N PHE A 36 3.21 22.34 15.91
CA PHE A 36 2.35 21.15 15.98
C PHE A 36 2.60 20.22 14.80
N VAL A 37 2.09 19.00 14.88
CA VAL A 37 2.16 17.99 13.83
C VAL A 37 0.74 17.57 13.46
N ARG A 38 0.33 17.85 12.24
CA ARG A 38 -0.91 17.31 11.66
C ARG A 38 -0.65 15.88 11.21
N THR A 39 -1.58 14.98 11.49
CA THR A 39 -1.46 13.58 11.10
C THR A 39 -2.78 13.06 10.55
N LYS A 40 -2.70 12.16 9.56
CA LYS A 40 -3.78 11.24 9.20
C LYS A 40 -3.46 9.88 9.80
N LEU A 41 -4.36 9.39 10.60
CA LEU A 41 -4.24 8.14 11.32
C LEU A 41 -5.27 7.15 10.77
N LYS A 42 -4.82 5.98 10.30
CA LYS A 42 -5.69 4.88 9.85
C LYS A 42 -5.79 3.85 10.97
N ASP A 43 -6.98 3.60 11.45
CA ASP A 43 -7.26 2.52 12.38
C ASP A 43 -7.02 1.18 11.68
N ILE A 44 -6.22 0.31 12.30
CA ILE A 44 -5.78 -0.95 11.68
C ILE A 44 -6.94 -1.94 11.59
N GLN A 45 -7.82 -1.98 12.60
CA GLN A 45 -8.93 -2.94 12.63
C GLN A 45 -10.09 -2.54 11.74
N SER A 46 -10.49 -1.25 11.82
CA SER A 46 -11.66 -0.76 11.08
C SER A 46 -11.35 -0.15 9.72
N GLY A 47 -10.07 0.15 9.44
CA GLY A 47 -9.64 0.86 8.24
C GLY A 47 -10.02 2.35 8.21
N LYS A 48 -10.71 2.86 9.25
CA LYS A 48 -11.17 4.25 9.32
C LYS A 48 -10.00 5.21 9.44
N ILE A 49 -10.03 6.28 8.63
CA ILE A 49 -9.04 7.36 8.68
C ILE A 49 -9.60 8.52 9.47
N ILE A 50 -8.77 9.08 10.38
CA ILE A 50 -9.07 10.28 11.14
C ILE A 50 -7.92 11.28 11.02
N ASP A 51 -8.26 12.58 11.01
CA ASP A 51 -7.27 13.64 11.15
C ASP A 51 -7.07 13.96 12.64
N HIS A 52 -5.80 14.05 13.05
CA HIS A 52 -5.46 14.45 14.41
C HIS A 52 -4.23 15.35 14.41
N THR A 53 -4.24 16.33 15.32
CA THR A 53 -3.13 17.27 15.49
C THR A 53 -2.50 17.08 16.87
N PHE A 54 -1.22 16.74 16.88
CA PHE A 54 -0.42 16.64 18.10
C PHE A 54 0.37 17.94 18.32
N ASN A 55 0.49 18.36 19.56
CA ASN A 55 1.45 19.40 19.91
C ASN A 55 2.88 18.91 19.64
N SER A 56 3.76 19.77 19.17
CA SER A 56 5.17 19.41 19.00
C SER A 56 5.79 18.99 20.35
N GLY A 57 6.50 17.87 20.36
CA GLY A 57 7.07 17.28 21.57
C GLY A 57 6.09 16.45 22.41
N ALA A 58 4.83 16.28 21.99
CA ALA A 58 3.89 15.39 22.67
C ALA A 58 4.46 13.96 22.71
N LYS A 59 4.30 13.28 23.84
CA LYS A 59 4.69 11.87 24.01
C LYS A 59 3.74 10.98 23.22
N LEU A 60 4.32 10.05 22.47
CA LEU A 60 3.59 9.05 21.69
C LEU A 60 4.09 7.65 22.07
N GLU A 61 3.16 6.73 22.16
CA GLU A 61 3.44 5.32 22.36
C GLU A 61 3.50 4.61 21.01
N PHE A 62 4.73 4.41 20.50
CA PHE A 62 4.94 3.66 19.27
C PHE A 62 4.90 2.16 19.56
N ILE A 63 4.18 1.44 18.72
CA ILE A 63 4.13 -0.01 18.74
C ILE A 63 5.36 -0.53 17.99
N ARG A 64 6.07 -1.45 18.63
CA ARG A 64 7.22 -2.11 18.02
C ARG A 64 6.73 -3.28 17.18
N VAL A 65 6.87 -3.16 15.86
CA VAL A 65 6.47 -4.21 14.93
C VAL A 65 7.66 -5.06 14.49
N THR A 66 7.42 -6.35 14.31
CA THR A 66 8.35 -7.28 13.65
C THR A 66 7.84 -7.59 12.27
N SER A 67 8.74 -7.58 11.26
CA SER A 67 8.35 -7.87 9.88
C SER A 67 8.93 -9.21 9.44
N ARG A 68 8.13 -10.01 8.74
CA ARG A 68 8.53 -11.29 8.15
C ARG A 68 8.06 -11.37 6.70
N LYS A 69 8.74 -12.18 5.88
CA LYS A 69 8.39 -12.40 4.47
C LYS A 69 7.40 -13.54 4.33
N PHE A 70 6.34 -13.26 3.60
CA PHE A 70 5.27 -14.20 3.30
C PHE A 70 5.04 -14.30 1.81
N GLN A 71 4.67 -15.48 1.34
CA GLN A 71 4.24 -15.72 -0.03
C GLN A 71 2.71 -15.68 -0.09
N TYR A 72 2.15 -14.95 -1.02
CA TYR A 72 0.71 -14.96 -1.29
C TYR A 72 0.33 -16.29 -1.96
N LEU A 73 -0.64 -17.00 -1.40
CA LEU A 73 -1.11 -18.27 -1.93
C LEU A 73 -2.38 -18.11 -2.78
N PHE A 74 -3.45 -17.67 -2.14
CA PHE A 74 -4.75 -17.53 -2.81
C PHE A 74 -5.70 -16.65 -2.01
N ARG A 75 -6.81 -16.28 -2.65
CA ARG A 75 -7.92 -15.59 -1.99
C ARG A 75 -8.98 -16.59 -1.53
N ASP A 76 -9.44 -16.45 -0.28
CA ASP A 76 -10.53 -17.21 0.29
C ASP A 76 -11.65 -16.25 0.76
N GLY A 77 -12.67 -16.09 -0.08
CA GLY A 77 -13.75 -15.12 0.16
C GLY A 77 -13.24 -13.67 0.29
N ASP A 78 -13.41 -13.10 1.49
CA ASP A 78 -12.93 -11.76 1.84
C ASP A 78 -11.56 -11.75 2.52
N SER A 79 -10.90 -12.90 2.62
CA SER A 79 -9.56 -13.05 3.18
C SER A 79 -8.54 -13.44 2.12
N PHE A 80 -7.28 -13.12 2.40
CA PHE A 80 -6.12 -13.46 1.58
C PHE A 80 -5.20 -14.35 2.41
N VAL A 81 -4.83 -15.51 1.87
CA VAL A 81 -3.99 -16.50 2.54
C VAL A 81 -2.55 -16.32 2.14
N PHE A 82 -1.68 -16.20 3.14
CA PHE A 82 -0.25 -16.06 2.98
C PHE A 82 0.47 -17.14 3.76
N MET A 83 1.64 -17.56 3.30
CA MET A 83 2.50 -18.54 3.94
C MET A 83 3.84 -17.91 4.31
N ASP A 84 4.26 -18.08 5.55
CA ASP A 84 5.58 -17.64 6.02
C ASP A 84 6.69 -18.41 5.27
N ASN A 85 7.63 -17.70 4.66
CA ASN A 85 8.69 -18.31 3.85
C ASN A 85 9.69 -19.16 4.65
N ASN A 86 9.70 -19.02 6.00
CA ASN A 86 10.63 -19.74 6.87
C ASN A 86 9.97 -20.88 7.62
N THR A 87 8.78 -20.64 8.18
CA THR A 87 8.08 -21.62 9.04
C THR A 87 7.04 -22.43 8.27
N TYR A 88 6.60 -21.93 7.09
CA TYR A 88 5.52 -22.48 6.27
C TYR A 88 4.14 -22.39 6.93
N ASP A 89 4.04 -21.67 8.05
CA ASP A 89 2.75 -21.40 8.68
C ASP A 89 1.93 -20.48 7.80
N GLN A 90 0.61 -20.71 7.78
CA GLN A 90 -0.32 -19.91 7.02
C GLN A 90 -1.00 -18.88 7.92
N VAL A 91 -1.16 -17.68 7.40
CA VAL A 91 -1.92 -16.59 8.03
C VAL A 91 -2.98 -16.06 7.06
N GLN A 92 -4.12 -15.67 7.62
CA GLN A 92 -5.18 -15.00 6.87
C GLN A 92 -5.13 -13.50 7.12
N VAL A 93 -5.22 -12.75 6.04
CA VAL A 93 -5.26 -11.28 6.06
C VAL A 93 -6.63 -10.83 5.57
N ASP A 94 -7.33 -10.07 6.38
CA ASP A 94 -8.64 -9.53 6.02
C ASP A 94 -8.52 -8.46 4.92
N LYS A 95 -9.59 -8.34 4.13
CA LYS A 95 -9.70 -7.34 3.06
C LYS A 95 -9.45 -5.90 3.55
N VAL A 96 -9.83 -5.58 4.78
CA VAL A 96 -9.60 -4.25 5.38
C VAL A 96 -8.12 -3.93 5.50
N LEU A 97 -7.30 -4.90 5.94
CA LEU A 97 -5.85 -4.75 6.02
C LEU A 97 -5.19 -4.79 4.65
N MET A 98 -5.72 -5.63 3.76
CA MET A 98 -5.23 -5.75 2.39
C MET A 98 -5.51 -4.50 1.57
N ASP A 99 -6.64 -3.83 1.83
CA ASP A 99 -7.08 -2.62 1.11
C ASP A 99 -7.08 -2.87 -0.42
N ASN A 100 -6.49 -1.97 -1.21
CA ASN A 100 -6.28 -2.16 -2.64
C ASN A 100 -5.03 -3.00 -2.97
N GLY A 101 -4.29 -3.48 -1.97
CA GLY A 101 -3.04 -4.23 -2.14
C GLY A 101 -3.18 -5.49 -2.99
N HIS A 102 -4.36 -6.11 -2.98
CA HIS A 102 -4.64 -7.32 -3.75
C HIS A 102 -4.56 -7.11 -5.27
N PHE A 103 -4.72 -5.88 -5.74
CA PHE A 103 -4.54 -5.56 -7.16
C PHE A 103 -3.08 -5.56 -7.61
N TYR A 104 -2.13 -5.53 -6.67
CA TYR A 104 -0.69 -5.41 -6.95
C TYR A 104 0.09 -6.68 -6.71
N ILE A 105 -0.57 -7.76 -6.28
CA ILE A 105 0.06 -9.06 -6.04
C ILE A 105 -0.68 -10.16 -6.78
N LYS A 106 0.05 -11.20 -7.12
CA LYS A 106 -0.47 -12.44 -7.69
C LYS A 106 0.06 -13.64 -6.91
N GLU A 107 -0.60 -14.79 -7.08
CA GLU A 107 -0.18 -16.03 -6.44
C GLU A 107 1.31 -16.31 -6.69
N GLY A 108 2.02 -16.63 -5.62
CA GLY A 108 3.46 -16.84 -5.61
C GLY A 108 4.30 -15.60 -5.29
N ASP A 109 3.74 -14.38 -5.34
CA ASP A 109 4.47 -13.17 -4.98
C ASP A 109 4.78 -13.13 -3.47
N SER A 110 5.93 -12.56 -3.12
CA SER A 110 6.33 -12.38 -1.73
C SER A 110 6.19 -10.93 -1.31
N ILE A 111 5.60 -10.74 -0.12
CA ILE A 111 5.46 -9.45 0.55
C ILE A 111 6.01 -9.51 1.96
N GLU A 112 6.18 -8.36 2.61
CA GLU A 112 6.47 -8.29 4.04
C GLU A 112 5.19 -8.04 4.83
N ILE A 113 4.95 -8.85 5.87
CA ILE A 113 3.85 -8.65 6.82
C ILE A 113 4.47 -8.26 8.16
N SER A 114 3.94 -7.19 8.75
CA SER A 114 4.39 -6.66 10.04
C SER A 114 3.40 -7.06 11.13
N PHE A 115 3.93 -7.47 12.27
CA PHE A 115 3.20 -7.98 13.42
C PHE A 115 3.52 -7.19 14.69
N ASP A 116 2.53 -7.04 15.56
CA ASP A 116 2.67 -6.72 16.98
C ASP A 116 2.35 -8.00 17.73
N ASP A 117 3.38 -8.64 18.26
CA ASP A 117 3.33 -10.05 18.70
C ASP A 117 2.81 -10.97 17.59
N GLU A 118 1.60 -11.50 17.70
CA GLU A 118 0.96 -12.37 16.70
C GLU A 118 -0.08 -11.65 15.84
N GLU A 119 -0.42 -10.42 16.15
CA GLU A 119 -1.45 -9.65 15.43
C GLU A 119 -0.86 -8.95 14.21
N ILE A 120 -1.51 -9.15 13.06
CA ILE A 120 -1.10 -8.51 11.80
C ILE A 120 -1.43 -7.02 11.85
N ILE A 121 -0.40 -6.19 11.66
CA ILE A 121 -0.51 -4.72 11.75
C ILE A 121 -0.54 -4.08 10.37
N SER A 122 0.28 -4.56 9.45
CA SER A 122 0.35 -3.99 8.10
C SER A 122 1.04 -4.92 7.12
N LEU A 123 0.75 -4.69 5.85
CA LEU A 123 1.43 -5.31 4.74
C LEU A 123 2.28 -4.26 4.03
N LEU A 124 3.48 -4.66 3.63
CA LEU A 124 4.37 -3.84 2.81
C LEU A 124 4.50 -4.48 1.43
N LEU A 125 3.86 -3.86 0.47
CA LEU A 125 3.96 -4.26 -0.94
C LEU A 125 5.31 -3.83 -1.53
N PRO A 126 5.83 -4.53 -2.55
CA PRO A 126 6.97 -4.03 -3.30
C PRO A 126 6.64 -2.68 -3.93
N ALA A 127 7.62 -1.79 -4.08
CA ALA A 127 7.39 -0.45 -4.64
C ALA A 127 6.83 -0.50 -6.07
N LYS A 128 7.14 -1.55 -6.81
CA LYS A 128 6.64 -1.81 -8.16
C LYS A 128 6.32 -3.28 -8.33
N THR A 129 5.27 -3.56 -9.10
CA THR A 129 4.89 -4.92 -9.50
C THR A 129 4.85 -5.05 -11.01
N THR A 130 5.03 -6.27 -11.53
CA THR A 130 4.93 -6.57 -12.96
C THR A 130 3.69 -7.41 -13.20
N LEU A 131 2.76 -6.84 -13.98
CA LEU A 131 1.48 -7.46 -14.27
C LEU A 131 1.25 -7.55 -15.78
N LYS A 132 0.51 -8.57 -16.20
CA LYS A 132 0.13 -8.76 -17.59
C LYS A 132 -1.12 -7.95 -17.91
N VAL A 133 -1.13 -7.33 -19.08
CA VAL A 133 -2.33 -6.69 -19.63
C VAL A 133 -3.29 -7.77 -20.12
N GLU A 134 -4.47 -7.85 -19.50
CA GLU A 134 -5.50 -8.80 -19.88
C GLU A 134 -6.41 -8.24 -20.97
N GLN A 135 -6.80 -6.97 -20.83
CA GLN A 135 -7.66 -6.31 -21.79
C GLN A 135 -7.26 -4.84 -22.00
N THR A 136 -7.26 -4.38 -23.25
CA THR A 136 -7.09 -2.96 -23.60
C THR A 136 -7.63 -2.69 -25.00
N ASP A 137 -8.09 -1.46 -25.23
CA ASP A 137 -8.53 -1.05 -26.55
C ASP A 137 -7.36 -0.99 -27.56
N PRO A 138 -7.63 -1.23 -28.86
CA PRO A 138 -6.65 -0.98 -29.91
C PRO A 138 -6.21 0.50 -29.90
N GLY A 139 -4.90 0.75 -29.96
CA GLY A 139 -4.38 2.12 -30.07
C GLY A 139 -4.69 2.68 -31.45
N HIS A 140 -5.69 3.58 -31.56
CA HIS A 140 -5.99 4.24 -32.83
C HIS A 140 -4.93 5.29 -33.17
N LYS A 141 -4.32 5.17 -34.36
CA LYS A 141 -3.29 6.09 -34.91
C LYS A 141 -3.80 7.49 -35.25
N GLY A 142 -4.97 7.90 -34.77
CA GLY A 142 -5.57 9.21 -35.08
C GLY A 142 -5.33 10.30 -34.04
N ASN A 143 -4.83 9.98 -32.88
CA ASN A 143 -4.62 10.96 -31.82
C ASN A 143 -3.15 11.44 -31.83
N THR A 144 -2.91 12.55 -32.48
CA THR A 144 -1.57 13.21 -32.58
C THR A 144 -1.12 13.88 -31.30
N ALA A 145 -1.81 13.68 -30.18
CA ALA A 145 -1.38 14.16 -28.88
C ALA A 145 -0.18 13.34 -28.38
N THR A 146 0.95 13.98 -28.28
CA THR A 146 2.13 13.46 -27.56
C THR A 146 1.69 13.10 -26.13
N ASN A 147 1.79 11.81 -25.74
CA ASN A 147 1.35 11.24 -24.44
C ASN A 147 -0.14 10.85 -24.33
N ALA A 148 -0.81 10.50 -25.43
CA ALA A 148 -2.14 9.91 -25.32
C ALA A 148 -2.09 8.56 -24.58
N LEU A 149 -2.97 8.42 -23.60
CA LEU A 149 -3.15 7.21 -22.80
C LEU A 149 -4.46 6.53 -23.16
N LYS A 150 -4.56 5.24 -22.87
CA LYS A 150 -5.78 4.43 -22.98
C LYS A 150 -5.98 3.57 -21.76
N PRO A 151 -7.21 3.18 -21.42
CA PRO A 151 -7.47 2.27 -20.31
C PRO A 151 -6.98 0.86 -20.63
N ALA A 152 -6.47 0.18 -19.63
CA ALA A 152 -6.12 -1.23 -19.66
C ALA A 152 -6.49 -1.89 -18.35
N THR A 153 -7.01 -3.11 -18.44
CA THR A 153 -7.27 -3.98 -17.29
C THR A 153 -6.15 -5.01 -17.20
N LEU A 154 -5.56 -5.15 -16.04
CA LEU A 154 -4.47 -6.08 -15.78
C LEU A 154 -4.99 -7.40 -15.20
N GLU A 155 -4.17 -8.46 -15.21
CA GLU A 155 -4.49 -9.82 -14.76
C GLU A 155 -5.05 -9.91 -13.33
N THR A 156 -4.81 -8.91 -12.50
CA THR A 156 -5.35 -8.80 -11.14
C THR A 156 -6.67 -8.02 -11.06
N GLY A 157 -7.20 -7.57 -12.19
CA GLY A 157 -8.37 -6.69 -12.26
C GLY A 157 -8.08 -5.22 -12.00
N LEU A 158 -6.80 -4.82 -11.90
CA LEU A 158 -6.41 -3.41 -11.76
C LEU A 158 -6.64 -2.68 -13.08
N GLU A 159 -7.37 -1.57 -13.03
CA GLU A 159 -7.53 -0.67 -14.16
C GLU A 159 -6.47 0.44 -14.10
N VAL A 160 -5.73 0.62 -15.20
CA VAL A 160 -4.65 1.60 -15.30
C VAL A 160 -4.69 2.34 -16.64
N GLN A 161 -4.14 3.55 -16.65
CA GLN A 161 -3.92 4.30 -17.90
C GLN A 161 -2.53 3.96 -18.45
N VAL A 162 -2.50 3.44 -19.69
CA VAL A 162 -1.26 3.01 -20.36
C VAL A 162 -1.06 3.75 -21.67
N PRO A 163 0.19 3.90 -22.17
CA PRO A 163 0.47 4.45 -23.49
C PRO A 163 -0.22 3.64 -24.62
N LEU A 164 -0.56 4.31 -25.73
CA LEU A 164 -1.28 3.70 -26.86
C LEU A 164 -0.60 2.47 -27.47
N PHE A 165 0.74 2.35 -27.34
CA PHE A 165 1.51 1.24 -27.89
C PHE A 165 1.45 -0.06 -27.07
N ILE A 166 0.86 -0.03 -25.88
CA ILE A 166 0.68 -1.21 -25.04
C ILE A 166 -0.46 -2.06 -25.60
N ASN A 167 -0.25 -3.36 -25.69
CA ASN A 167 -1.21 -4.32 -26.21
C ASN A 167 -1.56 -5.38 -25.16
N GLU A 168 -2.65 -6.11 -25.43
CA GLU A 168 -2.99 -7.30 -24.64
C GLU A 168 -1.84 -8.30 -24.68
N GLY A 169 -1.56 -8.90 -23.52
CA GLY A 169 -0.43 -9.81 -23.34
C GLY A 169 0.90 -9.14 -22.97
N ASP A 170 1.04 -7.82 -23.13
CA ASP A 170 2.22 -7.10 -22.68
C ASP A 170 2.38 -7.18 -21.16
N LEU A 171 3.63 -7.27 -20.68
CA LEU A 171 3.97 -7.13 -19.27
C LEU A 171 4.28 -5.67 -18.98
N VAL A 172 3.60 -5.12 -18.00
CA VAL A 172 3.75 -3.72 -17.58
C VAL A 172 4.16 -3.63 -16.11
N LYS A 173 5.03 -2.70 -15.81
CA LYS A 173 5.43 -2.40 -14.45
C LYS A 173 4.57 -1.27 -13.91
N ILE A 174 3.97 -1.50 -12.75
CA ILE A 174 3.04 -0.58 -12.07
C ILE A 174 3.68 -0.12 -10.77
N ASP A 175 3.61 1.17 -10.48
CA ASP A 175 3.96 1.71 -9.18
C ASP A 175 2.83 1.40 -8.18
N THR A 176 3.16 0.72 -7.08
CA THR A 176 2.14 0.27 -6.12
C THR A 176 1.64 1.38 -5.19
N LYS A 177 2.30 2.53 -5.20
CA LYS A 177 1.94 3.67 -4.36
C LYS A 177 0.71 4.41 -4.88
N ASP A 178 0.61 4.57 -6.18
CA ASP A 178 -0.44 5.35 -6.84
C ASP A 178 -1.16 4.61 -7.97
N GLY A 179 -0.75 3.38 -8.28
CA GLY A 179 -1.34 2.55 -9.34
C GLY A 179 -0.95 2.99 -10.75
N SER A 180 0.06 3.83 -10.92
CA SER A 180 0.43 4.35 -12.22
C SER A 180 1.30 3.38 -13.02
N TYR A 181 1.12 3.42 -14.36
CA TYR A 181 2.03 2.75 -15.28
C TYR A 181 3.42 3.37 -15.22
N SER A 182 4.44 2.53 -15.10
CA SER A 182 5.85 2.95 -15.08
C SER A 182 6.54 2.67 -16.40
N GLU A 183 6.55 1.41 -16.83
CA GLU A 183 7.24 0.99 -18.06
C GLU A 183 6.70 -0.35 -18.57
N ARG A 184 6.93 -0.63 -19.87
CA ARG A 184 6.73 -1.98 -20.43
C ARG A 184 7.97 -2.82 -20.18
N VAL A 185 7.78 -4.03 -19.68
CA VAL A 185 8.86 -5.00 -19.50
C VAL A 185 9.12 -5.69 -20.85
N LYS A 186 10.35 -5.63 -21.32
CA LYS A 186 10.75 -6.40 -22.52
C LYS A 186 10.86 -7.87 -22.13
N GLN A 187 10.22 -8.71 -22.87
CA GLN A 187 10.42 -10.17 -22.81
C GLN A 187 11.76 -10.54 -23.41
#